data_7abd5e28d02964f47dd92e684b17b401
#
_entry.id   7abd5e28d02964f47dd92e684b17b401
#
_cell.length_a   1.000
_cell.length_b   1.000
_cell.length_c   1.000
_cell.angle_alpha   90.00
_cell.angle_beta   90.00
_cell.angle_gamma   90.00
#
_symmetry.space_group_name_H-M   'P 1'
#
loop_
_entity.id
_entity.type
_entity.pdbx_description
1 polymer ?
#
loop_
_entity_poly.entity_id
_entity_poly.type
_entity_poly.pdbx_seq_one_letter_code
_entity_poly.pdbx_strand_id
1 'polypeptide(L)'
;MSVSRRDFIRTAAGAAALGAVPSVARAAASPEPKFIWSYLAHFGVNSWRDVPLETQDPNMEEKWLTRCCADHVRFDEQSWRKISDALVKAGCNQIIIDLAEIVVYPSHPELAVKGSWSVERLRAEIARLRGMGFEVIPKLNFSACHDTWLKDYHRMVSSKKYYQVCEDLIKDVAEIFDRPRFFHLGYDEETAAHQAKHLFAVCRQGDLWWHDFLWFVGVTEKTGCRPWIWSDYCWNHKDEFMKRMPKSVLQSNWYYGAEFDVSKLSESRRPHVQTYEDLDKAGFEQVPTGSNWSCDTNFADTIKFCDTHCHADLIKGYMMAPWTRTFAIHEEKAMQAIAQMAAAIKARS
;
A
#
# COMPACT_ATOMS: atom_id res chain seq x y z
N MET A 1 -4.12 -14.67 69.72
CA MET A 1 -2.75 -15.21 69.68
C MET A 1 -2.14 -14.81 68.31
N SER A 2 -1.18 -13.92 68.38
CA SER A 2 -0.49 -13.33 67.23
C SER A 2 0.68 -14.24 66.83
N VAL A 3 0.73 -14.72 65.62
CA VAL A 3 1.87 -15.46 65.09
C VAL A 3 2.69 -14.52 64.22
N SER A 4 3.93 -14.35 64.61
CA SER A 4 4.92 -13.42 64.02
C SER A 4 5.43 -13.88 62.66
N ARG A 5 5.66 -12.92 61.78
CA ARG A 5 6.18 -13.07 60.39
C ARG A 5 7.68 -13.46 60.28
N ARG A 6 8.30 -14.00 61.34
CA ARG A 6 9.76 -14.25 61.39
C ARG A 6 10.23 -15.71 61.35
N ASP A 7 9.33 -16.69 61.26
CA ASP A 7 9.73 -18.12 61.36
C ASP A 7 9.60 -18.93 60.04
N PHE A 8 9.68 -18.29 58.89
CA PHE A 8 9.62 -19.00 57.59
C PHE A 8 10.88 -18.84 56.72
N ILE A 9 12.05 -18.76 57.34
CA ILE A 9 13.33 -18.85 56.64
C ILE A 9 14.27 -19.77 57.38
N ARG A 10 14.21 -21.07 57.11
CA ARG A 10 15.29 -22.06 57.22
C ARG A 10 14.83 -23.43 56.77
N THR A 11 15.54 -23.96 55.81
CA THR A 11 15.59 -25.33 55.25
C THR A 11 14.92 -25.51 53.90
N ALA A 12 15.76 -25.33 52.86
CA ALA A 12 15.86 -26.25 51.74
C ALA A 12 17.05 -25.82 50.85
N ALA A 13 18.24 -26.29 51.21
CA ALA A 13 19.36 -26.34 50.28
C ALA A 13 19.16 -27.56 49.37
N GLY A 14 18.57 -27.32 48.19
CA GLY A 14 18.44 -28.29 47.12
C GLY A 14 19.27 -27.82 45.92
N ALA A 15 20.25 -28.59 45.51
CA ALA A 15 21.11 -28.33 44.39
C ALA A 15 20.30 -28.19 43.10
N ALA A 16 20.15 -26.97 42.59
CA ALA A 16 19.59 -26.73 41.24
C ALA A 16 20.72 -26.91 40.24
N ALA A 17 20.63 -27.96 39.42
CA ALA A 17 21.43 -28.10 38.22
C ALA A 17 21.13 -26.92 37.30
N LEU A 18 22.16 -26.15 36.98
CA LEU A 18 22.13 -25.10 35.96
C LEU A 18 21.95 -25.78 34.59
N GLY A 19 20.70 -25.95 34.17
CA GLY A 19 20.38 -26.27 32.81
C GLY A 19 20.76 -25.07 31.93
N ALA A 20 21.71 -25.26 31.01
CA ALA A 20 22.08 -24.27 30.01
C ALA A 20 20.84 -23.90 29.20
N VAL A 21 20.37 -22.65 29.36
CA VAL A 21 19.36 -22.07 28.48
C VAL A 21 20.00 -21.99 27.09
N PRO A 22 19.42 -22.61 26.03
CA PRO A 22 19.96 -22.45 24.70
C PRO A 22 19.94 -20.96 24.36
N SER A 23 21.11 -20.41 24.02
CA SER A 23 21.21 -19.06 23.50
C SER A 23 20.32 -18.97 22.27
N VAL A 24 19.27 -18.18 22.35
CA VAL A 24 18.50 -17.80 21.15
C VAL A 24 19.50 -17.15 20.21
N ALA A 25 19.80 -17.85 19.14
CA ALA A 25 20.65 -17.34 18.09
C ALA A 25 20.09 -15.97 17.67
N ARG A 26 20.87 -14.92 17.93
CA ARG A 26 20.56 -13.56 17.50
C ARG A 26 20.37 -13.65 15.98
N ALA A 27 19.13 -13.46 15.51
CA ALA A 27 18.85 -13.40 14.08
C ALA A 27 19.89 -12.50 13.43
N ALA A 28 20.52 -13.00 12.37
CA ALA A 28 21.51 -12.23 11.62
C ALA A 28 20.88 -10.88 11.30
N ALA A 29 21.65 -9.80 11.53
CA ALA A 29 21.20 -8.45 11.21
C ALA A 29 20.67 -8.48 9.79
N SER A 30 19.42 -8.08 9.61
CA SER A 30 18.82 -7.96 8.29
C SER A 30 19.76 -7.10 7.44
N PRO A 31 20.10 -7.50 6.20
CA PRO A 31 20.94 -6.71 5.34
C PRO A 31 20.37 -5.29 5.27
N GLU A 32 21.25 -4.30 5.20
CA GLU A 32 20.87 -2.89 5.05
C GLU A 32 19.73 -2.78 4.02
N PRO A 33 18.65 -2.02 4.30
CA PRO A 33 17.51 -1.96 3.41
C PRO A 33 17.97 -1.43 2.05
N LYS A 34 17.91 -2.29 1.04
CA LYS A 34 18.24 -1.90 -0.34
C LYS A 34 17.33 -0.74 -0.75
N PHE A 35 17.86 0.16 -1.57
CA PHE A 35 17.06 1.19 -2.22
C PHE A 35 15.88 0.56 -2.97
N ILE A 36 14.68 1.10 -2.76
CA ILE A 36 13.43 0.50 -3.25
C ILE A 36 13.18 0.93 -4.69
N TRP A 37 13.05 -0.06 -5.58
CA TRP A 37 12.50 0.10 -6.91
C TRP A 37 11.19 -0.67 -6.97
N SER A 38 10.09 0.01 -6.71
CA SER A 38 8.78 -0.62 -6.51
C SER A 38 7.88 -0.50 -7.73
N TYR A 39 7.08 -1.53 -7.99
CA TYR A 39 6.02 -1.54 -8.98
C TYR A 39 4.69 -1.87 -8.33
N LEU A 40 3.65 -1.06 -8.58
CA LEU A 40 2.30 -1.30 -8.10
C LEU A 40 1.53 -2.17 -9.10
N ALA A 41 1.15 -3.38 -8.67
CA ALA A 41 0.38 -4.35 -9.45
C ALA A 41 -1.05 -4.48 -8.90
N HIS A 42 -2.05 -4.27 -9.74
CA HIS A 42 -3.45 -4.48 -9.37
C HIS A 42 -3.87 -5.92 -9.67
N PHE A 43 -4.08 -6.71 -8.62
CA PHE A 43 -4.61 -8.07 -8.73
C PHE A 43 -6.12 -8.06 -8.62
N GLY A 44 -6.67 -7.37 -7.62
CA GLY A 44 -8.07 -7.00 -7.56
C GLY A 44 -8.32 -5.63 -8.21
N VAL A 45 -9.54 -5.40 -8.64
CA VAL A 45 -9.91 -4.19 -9.39
C VAL A 45 -11.21 -3.53 -8.90
N ASN A 46 -11.87 -4.10 -7.89
CA ASN A 46 -13.11 -3.56 -7.33
C ASN A 46 -12.84 -2.41 -6.31
N SER A 47 -11.87 -1.55 -6.61
CA SER A 47 -11.41 -0.50 -5.70
C SER A 47 -11.82 0.93 -6.11
N TRP A 48 -12.43 1.11 -7.30
CA TRP A 48 -12.62 2.48 -7.81
C TRP A 48 -14.04 2.99 -7.84
N ARG A 49 -15.02 2.14 -8.15
CA ARG A 49 -16.41 2.58 -8.28
C ARG A 49 -17.35 1.51 -7.77
N ASP A 50 -18.30 1.92 -6.97
CA ASP A 50 -19.38 1.08 -6.43
C ASP A 50 -20.52 0.83 -7.42
N VAL A 51 -20.28 1.11 -8.70
CA VAL A 51 -21.24 0.90 -9.79
C VAL A 51 -20.97 -0.46 -10.41
N PRO A 52 -21.97 -1.39 -10.40
CA PRO A 52 -21.78 -2.73 -10.95
C PRO A 52 -21.52 -2.71 -12.46
N LEU A 53 -20.56 -3.51 -12.92
CA LEU A 53 -20.17 -3.60 -14.33
C LEU A 53 -21.34 -4.05 -15.22
N GLU A 54 -22.12 -5.02 -14.77
CA GLU A 54 -23.25 -5.58 -15.50
C GLU A 54 -24.41 -4.58 -15.72
N THR A 55 -24.41 -3.46 -15.01
CA THR A 55 -25.40 -2.39 -15.17
C THR A 55 -24.98 -1.31 -16.16
N GLN A 56 -23.74 -1.40 -16.69
CA GLN A 56 -23.20 -0.39 -17.58
C GLN A 56 -23.52 -0.68 -19.04
N ASP A 57 -23.56 0.38 -19.86
CA ASP A 57 -23.62 0.23 -21.32
C ASP A 57 -22.36 -0.51 -21.80
N PRO A 58 -22.49 -1.67 -22.47
CA PRO A 58 -21.35 -2.42 -22.98
C PRO A 58 -20.53 -1.65 -24.04
N ASN A 59 -21.09 -0.60 -24.62
CA ASN A 59 -20.41 0.28 -25.57
C ASN A 59 -19.66 1.44 -24.88
N MET A 60 -19.70 1.53 -23.57
CA MET A 60 -18.92 2.52 -22.82
C MET A 60 -17.42 2.30 -23.06
N GLU A 61 -16.65 3.39 -23.06
CA GLU A 61 -15.19 3.29 -23.18
C GLU A 61 -14.60 2.35 -22.12
N GLU A 62 -13.73 1.43 -22.55
CA GLU A 62 -13.09 0.40 -21.73
C GLU A 62 -12.46 0.97 -20.44
N LYS A 63 -11.85 2.15 -20.50
CA LYS A 63 -11.26 2.81 -19.33
C LYS A 63 -12.25 3.08 -18.20
N TRP A 64 -13.56 3.21 -18.51
CA TRP A 64 -14.61 3.39 -17.51
C TRP A 64 -15.16 2.08 -17.03
N LEU A 65 -15.34 1.10 -17.94
CA LEU A 65 -15.79 -0.25 -17.59
C LEU A 65 -14.81 -0.94 -16.65
N THR A 66 -13.51 -0.78 -16.87
CA THR A 66 -12.47 -1.35 -16.00
C THR A 66 -12.45 -0.79 -14.58
N ARG A 67 -13.13 0.34 -14.34
CA ARG A 67 -13.26 0.95 -13.00
C ARG A 67 -14.51 0.51 -12.24
N CYS A 68 -15.47 -0.11 -12.89
CA CYS A 68 -16.69 -0.59 -12.26
C CYS A 68 -16.42 -1.88 -11.47
N CYS A 69 -17.16 -2.11 -10.39
CA CYS A 69 -17.04 -3.35 -9.64
C CYS A 69 -17.69 -4.51 -10.40
N ALA A 70 -17.18 -5.71 -10.20
CA ALA A 70 -17.69 -6.94 -10.82
C ALA A 70 -17.90 -8.02 -9.76
N ASP A 71 -18.82 -8.95 -10.04
CA ASP A 71 -19.10 -10.11 -9.21
C ASP A 71 -18.10 -11.26 -9.40
N HIS A 72 -17.08 -11.03 -10.23
CA HIS A 72 -16.05 -12.02 -10.57
C HIS A 72 -14.66 -11.35 -10.65
N VAL A 73 -13.61 -12.16 -10.43
CA VAL A 73 -12.23 -11.76 -10.58
C VAL A 73 -11.92 -11.47 -12.05
N ARG A 74 -11.28 -10.34 -12.28
CA ARG A 74 -10.78 -9.92 -13.59
C ARG A 74 -9.25 -9.82 -13.51
N PHE A 75 -8.57 -10.91 -13.79
CA PHE A 75 -7.12 -11.03 -13.73
C PHE A 75 -6.62 -11.95 -14.85
N ASP A 76 -5.64 -11.48 -15.61
CA ASP A 76 -5.00 -12.26 -16.68
C ASP A 76 -3.65 -12.78 -16.20
N GLU A 77 -3.56 -14.10 -15.96
CA GLU A 77 -2.36 -14.72 -15.44
C GLU A 77 -1.22 -14.71 -16.47
N GLN A 78 -1.51 -14.83 -17.76
CA GLN A 78 -0.49 -14.83 -18.80
C GLN A 78 0.19 -13.47 -18.91
N SER A 79 -0.58 -12.39 -18.93
CA SER A 79 -0.05 -11.02 -18.88
C SER A 79 0.75 -10.77 -17.61
N TRP A 80 0.28 -11.27 -16.46
CA TRP A 80 1.01 -11.14 -15.21
C TRP A 80 2.38 -11.84 -15.24
N ARG A 81 2.46 -13.05 -15.82
CA ARG A 81 3.75 -13.74 -15.98
C ARG A 81 4.74 -12.93 -16.78
N LYS A 82 4.31 -12.39 -17.93
CA LYS A 82 5.14 -11.52 -18.77
C LYS A 82 5.58 -10.25 -18.03
N ILE A 83 4.66 -9.59 -17.32
CA ILE A 83 4.94 -8.40 -16.53
C ILE A 83 5.97 -8.70 -15.45
N SER A 84 5.79 -9.76 -14.67
CA SER A 84 6.74 -10.12 -13.59
C SER A 84 8.12 -10.47 -14.12
N ASP A 85 8.23 -11.17 -15.25
CA ASP A 85 9.51 -11.49 -15.89
C ASP A 85 10.21 -10.22 -16.43
N ALA A 86 9.44 -9.27 -16.96
CA ALA A 86 9.97 -8.00 -17.43
C ALA A 86 10.46 -7.12 -16.27
N LEU A 87 9.76 -7.13 -15.12
CA LEU A 87 10.16 -6.39 -13.92
C LEU A 87 11.51 -6.86 -13.36
N VAL A 88 11.78 -8.18 -13.37
CA VAL A 88 13.11 -8.71 -12.99
C VAL A 88 14.20 -8.12 -13.90
N LYS A 89 13.98 -8.18 -15.22
CA LYS A 89 14.93 -7.67 -16.22
C LYS A 89 15.14 -6.16 -16.11
N ALA A 90 14.12 -5.44 -15.67
CA ALA A 90 14.18 -3.99 -15.43
C ALA A 90 14.98 -3.61 -14.18
N GLY A 91 15.29 -4.54 -13.28
CA GLY A 91 15.95 -4.25 -12.01
C GLY A 91 14.98 -3.83 -10.89
N CYS A 92 13.68 -4.01 -11.07
CA CYS A 92 12.69 -3.88 -10.00
C CYS A 92 12.99 -4.87 -8.87
N ASN A 93 12.90 -4.43 -7.62
CA ASN A 93 13.20 -5.28 -6.47
C ASN A 93 12.05 -5.37 -5.46
N GLN A 94 10.95 -4.65 -5.70
CA GLN A 94 9.77 -4.70 -4.84
C GLN A 94 8.49 -4.65 -5.67
N ILE A 95 7.51 -5.47 -5.30
CA ILE A 95 6.17 -5.44 -5.87
C ILE A 95 5.17 -5.17 -4.77
N ILE A 96 4.32 -4.16 -4.97
CA ILE A 96 3.15 -3.93 -4.15
C ILE A 96 1.96 -4.58 -4.85
N ILE A 97 1.30 -5.52 -4.18
CA ILE A 97 0.10 -6.18 -4.69
C ILE A 97 -1.14 -5.51 -4.10
N ASP A 98 -1.90 -4.82 -4.94
CA ASP A 98 -3.23 -4.32 -4.60
C ASP A 98 -4.23 -5.47 -4.69
N LEU A 99 -4.67 -5.93 -3.51
CA LEU A 99 -5.41 -7.19 -3.39
C LEU A 99 -6.90 -7.04 -3.68
N ALA A 100 -7.54 -6.07 -3.07
CA ALA A 100 -9.01 -5.90 -3.16
C ALA A 100 -9.74 -7.25 -3.08
N GLU A 101 -10.57 -7.62 -4.08
CA GLU A 101 -11.38 -8.86 -4.12
C GLU A 101 -10.64 -10.11 -4.58
N ILE A 102 -9.34 -10.05 -4.86
CA ILE A 102 -8.62 -11.20 -5.50
C ILE A 102 -8.56 -12.45 -4.62
N VAL A 103 -8.62 -12.32 -3.31
CA VAL A 103 -8.46 -13.44 -2.38
C VAL A 103 -9.69 -13.63 -1.49
N VAL A 104 -9.95 -14.88 -1.12
CA VAL A 104 -10.91 -15.24 -0.08
C VAL A 104 -10.24 -15.00 1.27
N TYR A 105 -10.62 -13.90 1.95
CA TYR A 105 -10.08 -13.58 3.28
C TYR A 105 -10.64 -14.56 4.30
N PRO A 106 -9.78 -15.21 5.13
CA PRO A 106 -10.21 -16.22 6.11
C PRO A 106 -11.28 -15.72 7.08
N SER A 107 -11.11 -14.48 7.58
CA SER A 107 -12.03 -13.87 8.55
C SER A 107 -13.32 -13.34 7.91
N HIS A 108 -13.29 -13.02 6.60
CA HIS A 108 -14.39 -12.39 5.86
C HIS A 108 -14.58 -13.00 4.47
N PRO A 109 -14.93 -14.31 4.39
CA PRO A 109 -15.12 -14.99 3.10
C PRO A 109 -16.27 -14.42 2.27
N GLU A 110 -17.20 -13.68 2.88
CA GLU A 110 -18.31 -13.00 2.18
C GLU A 110 -17.84 -11.87 1.25
N LEU A 111 -16.61 -11.38 1.41
CA LEU A 111 -16.03 -10.39 0.50
C LEU A 111 -15.59 -10.99 -0.83
N ALA A 112 -15.44 -12.30 -0.90
CA ALA A 112 -15.03 -12.98 -2.12
C ALA A 112 -16.05 -12.79 -3.25
N VAL A 113 -15.54 -12.77 -4.48
CA VAL A 113 -16.30 -12.81 -5.72
C VAL A 113 -16.00 -14.12 -6.46
N LYS A 114 -16.73 -14.40 -7.53
CA LYS A 114 -16.48 -15.60 -8.33
C LYS A 114 -15.05 -15.61 -8.86
N GLY A 115 -14.28 -16.64 -8.54
CA GLY A 115 -12.89 -16.80 -8.97
C GLY A 115 -11.86 -16.16 -8.05
N SER A 116 -12.26 -15.59 -6.90
CA SER A 116 -11.28 -15.18 -5.87
C SER A 116 -10.37 -16.35 -5.50
N TRP A 117 -9.10 -16.05 -5.33
CA TRP A 117 -8.07 -17.05 -5.06
C TRP A 117 -8.17 -17.59 -3.65
N SER A 118 -7.80 -18.85 -3.46
CA SER A 118 -7.55 -19.35 -2.12
C SER A 118 -6.29 -18.71 -1.51
N VAL A 119 -6.17 -18.75 -0.19
CA VAL A 119 -4.95 -18.30 0.51
C VAL A 119 -3.71 -19.04 0.02
N GLU A 120 -3.83 -20.34 -0.23
CA GLU A 120 -2.74 -21.19 -0.72
C GLU A 120 -2.26 -20.73 -2.10
N ARG A 121 -3.19 -20.38 -3.01
CA ARG A 121 -2.84 -19.84 -4.33
C ARG A 121 -2.10 -18.51 -4.21
N LEU A 122 -2.59 -17.61 -3.35
CA LEU A 122 -1.92 -16.31 -3.12
C LEU A 122 -0.53 -16.52 -2.50
N ARG A 123 -0.40 -17.39 -1.51
CA ARG A 123 0.90 -17.74 -0.91
C ARG A 123 1.86 -18.35 -1.92
N ALA A 124 1.38 -19.21 -2.81
CA ALA A 124 2.20 -19.78 -3.89
C ALA A 124 2.71 -18.68 -4.83
N GLU A 125 1.88 -17.70 -5.17
CA GLU A 125 2.29 -16.58 -6.01
C GLU A 125 3.29 -15.66 -5.29
N ILE A 126 3.07 -15.33 -4.02
CA ILE A 126 4.03 -14.59 -3.20
C ILE A 126 5.38 -15.32 -3.15
N ALA A 127 5.38 -16.64 -2.93
CA ALA A 127 6.60 -17.45 -2.92
C ALA A 127 7.31 -17.42 -4.27
N ARG A 128 6.56 -17.51 -5.39
CA ARG A 128 7.12 -17.39 -6.74
C ARG A 128 7.82 -16.04 -6.93
N LEU A 129 7.16 -14.94 -6.59
CA LEU A 129 7.72 -13.60 -6.73
C LEU A 129 8.96 -13.41 -5.84
N ARG A 130 8.92 -13.89 -4.60
CA ARG A 130 10.10 -13.89 -3.72
C ARG A 130 11.25 -14.72 -4.29
N GLY A 131 10.94 -15.87 -4.90
CA GLY A 131 11.92 -16.69 -5.63
C GLY A 131 12.55 -15.99 -6.84
N MET A 132 11.87 -15.01 -7.43
CA MET A 132 12.39 -14.14 -8.48
C MET A 132 13.22 -12.95 -7.93
N GLY A 133 13.33 -12.81 -6.61
CA GLY A 133 14.12 -11.76 -5.95
C GLY A 133 13.34 -10.52 -5.51
N PHE A 134 12.02 -10.52 -5.61
CA PHE A 134 11.20 -9.40 -5.16
C PHE A 134 10.91 -9.43 -3.66
N GLU A 135 10.96 -8.27 -3.02
CA GLU A 135 10.20 -8.02 -1.80
C GLU A 135 8.73 -7.83 -2.18
N VAL A 136 7.83 -8.58 -1.56
CA VAL A 136 6.40 -8.55 -1.90
C VAL A 136 5.62 -7.92 -0.77
N ILE A 137 4.94 -6.80 -1.06
CA ILE A 137 4.22 -5.97 -0.10
C ILE A 137 2.72 -6.01 -0.42
N PRO A 138 1.85 -6.24 0.57
CA PRO A 138 0.41 -6.14 0.37
C PRO A 138 -0.06 -4.69 0.34
N LYS A 139 -1.13 -4.45 -0.42
CA LYS A 139 -1.93 -3.24 -0.35
C LYS A 139 -3.41 -3.60 -0.20
N LEU A 140 -4.05 -2.99 0.79
CA LEU A 140 -5.49 -2.86 0.90
C LEU A 140 -5.82 -1.37 0.95
N ASN A 141 -6.66 -0.89 0.03
CA ASN A 141 -7.02 0.51 0.05
C ASN A 141 -8.23 0.74 0.97
N PHE A 142 -8.03 1.50 2.04
CA PHE A 142 -9.05 1.85 3.03
C PHE A 142 -9.54 3.30 2.91
N SER A 143 -9.20 3.99 1.81
CA SER A 143 -9.91 5.21 1.46
C SER A 143 -11.35 4.89 1.10
N ALA A 144 -12.30 5.67 1.61
CA ALA A 144 -13.72 5.52 1.24
C ALA A 144 -13.99 5.83 -0.25
N CYS A 145 -12.99 6.31 -0.99
CA CYS A 145 -13.01 6.46 -2.44
C CYS A 145 -12.60 5.18 -3.19
N HIS A 146 -11.95 4.24 -2.50
CA HIS A 146 -11.31 3.06 -3.09
C HIS A 146 -11.59 1.76 -2.32
N ASP A 147 -12.66 1.71 -1.55
CA ASP A 147 -13.00 0.60 -0.67
C ASP A 147 -14.23 -0.23 -1.13
N THR A 148 -14.66 -0.07 -2.37
CA THR A 148 -15.83 -0.80 -2.93
C THR A 148 -15.69 -2.32 -2.78
N TRP A 149 -14.45 -2.86 -2.77
CA TRP A 149 -14.17 -4.27 -2.55
C TRP A 149 -14.62 -4.78 -1.16
N LEU A 150 -14.86 -3.89 -0.20
CA LEU A 150 -15.44 -4.21 1.11
C LEU A 150 -16.94 -4.49 1.04
N LYS A 151 -17.57 -4.42 -0.13
CA LYS A 151 -19.01 -4.66 -0.35
C LYS A 151 -19.86 -3.82 0.62
N ASP A 152 -20.80 -4.42 1.35
CA ASP A 152 -21.67 -3.68 2.26
C ASP A 152 -20.93 -2.90 3.35
N TYR A 153 -19.71 -3.32 3.71
CA TYR A 153 -18.92 -2.66 4.74
C TYR A 153 -18.39 -1.29 4.31
N HIS A 154 -18.20 -1.05 3.00
CA HIS A 154 -17.79 0.26 2.50
C HIS A 154 -18.77 1.39 2.84
N ARG A 155 -20.05 1.03 3.14
CA ARG A 155 -21.08 1.98 3.59
C ARG A 155 -21.12 2.17 5.10
N MET A 156 -20.31 1.42 5.85
CA MET A 156 -20.28 1.42 7.32
C MET A 156 -19.05 2.16 7.87
N VAL A 157 -18.39 2.96 7.06
CA VAL A 157 -17.17 3.70 7.41
C VAL A 157 -17.30 4.35 8.79
N SER A 158 -16.24 4.27 9.60
CA SER A 158 -16.15 4.79 10.97
C SER A 158 -17.11 4.14 11.98
N SER A 159 -17.77 3.04 11.64
CA SER A 159 -18.59 2.28 12.59
C SER A 159 -17.78 1.18 13.29
N LYS A 160 -18.28 0.69 14.42
CA LYS A 160 -17.67 -0.46 15.13
C LYS A 160 -17.52 -1.69 14.25
N LYS A 161 -18.51 -1.96 13.39
CA LYS A 161 -18.46 -3.10 12.47
C LYS A 161 -17.38 -2.93 11.42
N TYR A 162 -17.25 -1.73 10.85
CA TYR A 162 -16.21 -1.39 9.89
C TYR A 162 -14.81 -1.61 10.48
N TYR A 163 -14.55 -1.07 11.67
CA TYR A 163 -13.27 -1.26 12.34
C TYR A 163 -12.95 -2.74 12.59
N GLN A 164 -13.94 -3.52 13.06
CA GLN A 164 -13.73 -4.95 13.28
C GLN A 164 -13.32 -5.66 11.99
N VAL A 165 -14.06 -5.44 10.91
CA VAL A 165 -13.76 -6.04 9.59
C VAL A 165 -12.38 -5.61 9.09
N CYS A 166 -12.06 -4.33 9.14
CA CYS A 166 -10.77 -3.82 8.67
C CYS A 166 -9.59 -4.36 9.51
N GLU A 167 -9.75 -4.46 10.82
CA GLU A 167 -8.74 -5.05 11.70
C GLU A 167 -8.50 -6.53 11.37
N ASP A 168 -9.56 -7.30 11.17
CA ASP A 168 -9.46 -8.72 10.82
C ASP A 168 -8.77 -8.89 9.47
N LEU A 169 -9.11 -8.08 8.47
CA LEU A 169 -8.48 -8.11 7.14
C LEU A 169 -7.00 -7.74 7.17
N ILE A 170 -6.61 -6.73 7.96
CA ILE A 170 -5.20 -6.36 8.12
C ILE A 170 -4.42 -7.51 8.76
N LYS A 171 -4.97 -8.18 9.77
CA LYS A 171 -4.36 -9.34 10.41
C LYS A 171 -4.22 -10.51 9.44
N ASP A 172 -5.30 -10.88 8.74
CA ASP A 172 -5.28 -11.95 7.74
C ASP A 172 -4.18 -11.72 6.70
N VAL A 173 -4.15 -10.51 6.11
CA VAL A 173 -3.20 -10.19 5.05
C VAL A 173 -1.76 -10.10 5.56
N ALA A 174 -1.54 -9.53 6.74
CA ALA A 174 -0.21 -9.52 7.35
C ALA A 174 0.31 -10.95 7.58
N GLU A 175 -0.57 -11.89 8.00
CA GLU A 175 -0.20 -13.30 8.17
C GLU A 175 0.01 -14.02 6.84
N ILE A 176 -0.84 -13.77 5.83
CA ILE A 176 -0.69 -14.36 4.49
C ILE A 176 0.65 -13.98 3.87
N PHE A 177 1.13 -12.77 4.11
CA PHE A 177 2.41 -12.25 3.61
C PHE A 177 3.59 -12.46 4.58
N ASP A 178 3.45 -13.27 5.63
CA ASP A 178 4.47 -13.57 6.65
C ASP A 178 4.99 -12.31 7.35
N ARG A 179 4.12 -11.38 7.69
CA ARG A 179 4.41 -10.09 8.33
C ARG A 179 5.50 -9.31 7.59
N PRO A 180 5.19 -8.80 6.41
CA PRO A 180 6.15 -8.07 5.58
C PRO A 180 6.60 -6.78 6.25
N ARG A 181 7.72 -6.23 5.79
CA ARG A 181 8.26 -4.97 6.32
C ARG A 181 7.27 -3.82 6.24
N PHE A 182 6.50 -3.74 5.16
CA PHE A 182 5.51 -2.69 4.92
C PHE A 182 4.12 -3.27 4.64
N PHE A 183 3.11 -2.46 4.93
CA PHE A 183 1.72 -2.69 4.54
C PHE A 183 1.16 -1.38 3.98
N HIS A 184 0.76 -1.37 2.71
CA HIS A 184 0.23 -0.17 2.06
C HIS A 184 -1.27 -0.06 2.30
N LEU A 185 -1.70 1.00 2.99
CA LEU A 185 -3.09 1.25 3.39
C LEU A 185 -3.92 2.00 2.34
N GLY A 186 -3.28 2.48 1.25
CA GLY A 186 -3.93 3.38 0.30
C GLY A 186 -4.16 4.76 0.91
N TYR A 187 -5.42 5.06 1.22
CA TYR A 187 -5.86 6.27 1.93
C TYR A 187 -5.84 7.54 1.09
N ASP A 188 -6.01 7.40 -0.23
CA ASP A 188 -5.95 8.46 -1.23
C ASP A 188 -7.34 8.96 -1.69
N GLU A 189 -7.36 10.15 -2.25
CA GLU A 189 -8.48 10.73 -3.01
C GLU A 189 -9.84 10.81 -2.30
N GLU A 190 -9.88 10.77 -0.99
CA GLU A 190 -11.13 10.79 -0.21
C GLU A 190 -11.78 12.17 -0.24
N THR A 191 -12.32 12.51 -1.39
CA THR A 191 -12.98 13.80 -1.65
C THR A 191 -14.34 13.61 -2.33
N ALA A 192 -15.25 14.55 -2.13
CA ALA A 192 -16.55 14.58 -2.80
C ALA A 192 -16.40 14.62 -4.33
N ALA A 193 -15.36 15.29 -4.85
CA ALA A 193 -15.11 15.39 -6.28
C ALA A 193 -14.78 14.02 -6.90
N HIS A 194 -13.96 13.20 -6.25
CA HIS A 194 -13.62 11.85 -6.71
C HIS A 194 -14.82 10.91 -6.62
N GLN A 195 -15.66 11.07 -5.60
CA GLN A 195 -16.85 10.26 -5.39
C GLN A 195 -18.10 10.74 -6.11
N ALA A 196 -18.01 11.81 -6.92
CA ALA A 196 -19.18 12.38 -7.60
C ALA A 196 -19.91 11.40 -8.54
N LYS A 197 -19.26 10.31 -8.95
CA LYS A 197 -19.84 9.25 -9.81
C LYS A 197 -20.05 7.92 -9.08
N HIS A 198 -19.93 7.90 -7.76
CA HIS A 198 -20.27 6.76 -6.93
C HIS A 198 -21.76 6.76 -6.63
N LEU A 199 -22.32 5.58 -6.39
CA LEU A 199 -23.70 5.45 -5.89
C LEU A 199 -23.78 5.88 -4.43
N PHE A 200 -22.68 5.76 -3.71
CA PHE A 200 -22.58 6.08 -2.30
C PHE A 200 -21.30 6.85 -2.00
N ALA A 201 -21.40 8.11 -1.60
CA ALA A 201 -20.26 8.96 -1.29
C ALA A 201 -20.06 9.10 0.22
N VAL A 202 -18.86 8.80 0.71
CA VAL A 202 -18.42 9.00 2.09
C VAL A 202 -17.09 9.72 2.09
N CYS A 203 -17.05 10.90 2.72
CA CYS A 203 -15.81 11.66 2.88
C CYS A 203 -15.60 11.95 4.37
N ARG A 204 -14.62 11.29 4.97
CA ARG A 204 -14.20 11.63 6.33
C ARG A 204 -13.48 12.97 6.31
N GLN A 205 -13.69 13.80 7.31
CA GLN A 205 -13.10 15.14 7.36
C GLN A 205 -12.57 15.46 8.77
N GLY A 206 -11.54 16.27 8.82
CA GLY A 206 -10.99 16.81 10.06
C GLY A 206 -10.64 15.73 11.06
N ASP A 207 -11.08 15.88 12.31
CA ASP A 207 -10.74 14.93 13.38
C ASP A 207 -11.22 13.50 13.14
N LEU A 208 -12.32 13.28 12.40
CA LEU A 208 -12.77 11.94 12.08
C LEU A 208 -11.81 11.24 11.11
N TRP A 209 -11.31 11.94 10.10
CA TRP A 209 -10.28 11.39 9.20
C TRP A 209 -9.04 10.95 9.98
N TRP A 210 -8.56 11.82 10.88
CA TRP A 210 -7.38 11.52 11.70
C TRP A 210 -7.64 10.41 12.72
N HIS A 211 -8.83 10.36 13.31
CA HIS A 211 -9.19 9.28 14.23
C HIS A 211 -9.09 7.92 13.55
N ASP A 212 -9.73 7.78 12.39
CA ASP A 212 -9.72 6.54 11.63
C ASP A 212 -8.31 6.22 11.12
N PHE A 213 -7.63 7.20 10.54
CA PHE A 213 -6.28 7.01 10.01
C PHE A 213 -5.31 6.51 11.09
N LEU A 214 -5.26 7.18 12.24
CA LEU A 214 -4.38 6.76 13.35
C LEU A 214 -4.77 5.40 13.93
N TRP A 215 -6.04 5.05 13.88
CA TRP A 215 -6.50 3.72 14.23
C TRP A 215 -5.94 2.67 13.25
N PHE A 216 -6.02 2.90 11.93
CA PHE A 216 -5.42 2.03 10.91
C PHE A 216 -3.91 1.87 11.09
N VAL A 217 -3.20 2.97 11.35
CA VAL A 217 -1.78 2.96 11.67
C VAL A 217 -1.51 2.02 12.86
N GLY A 218 -2.22 2.23 13.96
CA GLY A 218 -2.02 1.42 15.17
C GLY A 218 -2.35 -0.07 14.98
N VAL A 219 -3.37 -0.41 14.19
CA VAL A 219 -3.70 -1.81 13.87
C VAL A 219 -2.58 -2.44 13.03
N THR A 220 -2.10 -1.72 12.01
CA THR A 220 -1.03 -2.20 11.14
C THR A 220 0.27 -2.43 11.92
N GLU A 221 0.67 -1.48 12.75
CA GLU A 221 1.89 -1.59 13.58
C GLU A 221 1.83 -2.77 14.56
N LYS A 222 0.65 -3.09 15.11
CA LYS A 222 0.45 -4.27 15.95
C LYS A 222 0.71 -5.60 15.23
N THR A 223 0.60 -5.65 13.92
CA THR A 223 0.97 -6.83 13.14
C THR A 223 2.48 -6.98 12.93
N GLY A 224 3.27 -5.96 13.28
CA GLY A 224 4.71 -5.88 13.03
C GLY A 224 5.07 -5.27 11.69
N CYS A 225 4.08 -4.83 10.88
CA CYS A 225 4.30 -4.16 9.61
C CYS A 225 4.39 -2.64 9.81
N ARG A 226 5.22 -1.98 8.99
CA ARG A 226 5.26 -0.53 8.92
C ARG A 226 4.17 -0.02 7.97
N PRO A 227 3.27 0.91 8.41
CA PRO A 227 2.27 1.49 7.54
C PRO A 227 2.89 2.32 6.41
N TRP A 228 2.29 2.24 5.22
CA TRP A 228 2.64 3.01 4.03
C TRP A 228 1.37 3.58 3.39
N ILE A 229 1.38 4.85 2.98
CA ILE A 229 0.20 5.53 2.44
C ILE A 229 0.51 6.39 1.21
N TRP A 230 -0.54 6.77 0.50
CA TRP A 230 -0.54 7.92 -0.39
C TRP A 230 -0.64 9.20 0.43
N SER A 231 0.12 10.22 0.07
CA SER A 231 0.28 11.44 0.89
C SER A 231 -0.59 12.61 0.45
N ASP A 232 -1.54 12.39 -0.46
CA ASP A 232 -2.31 13.46 -1.11
C ASP A 232 -3.27 14.22 -0.18
N TYR A 233 -3.63 13.68 0.98
CA TYR A 233 -4.33 14.45 2.02
C TYR A 233 -3.54 15.71 2.43
N CYS A 234 -2.21 15.66 2.33
CA CYS A 234 -1.32 16.80 2.57
C CYS A 234 -1.61 17.98 1.63
N TRP A 235 -2.05 17.74 0.40
CA TRP A 235 -2.24 18.81 -0.60
C TRP A 235 -3.21 19.90 -0.15
N ASN A 236 -4.25 19.50 0.58
CA ASN A 236 -5.29 20.41 1.05
C ASN A 236 -5.25 20.66 2.57
N HIS A 237 -4.44 19.90 3.32
CA HIS A 237 -4.39 19.90 4.78
C HIS A 237 -2.96 19.90 5.31
N LYS A 238 -2.05 20.65 4.66
CA LYS A 238 -0.60 20.61 4.89
C LYS A 238 -0.23 20.78 6.36
N ASP A 239 -0.66 21.87 7.01
CA ASP A 239 -0.24 22.19 8.37
C ASP A 239 -0.70 21.12 9.37
N GLU A 240 -1.92 20.65 9.21
CA GLU A 240 -2.47 19.59 10.04
C GLU A 240 -1.74 18.26 9.78
N PHE A 241 -1.47 17.94 8.51
CA PHE A 241 -0.73 16.72 8.11
C PHE A 241 0.66 16.72 8.73
N MET A 242 1.43 17.79 8.59
CA MET A 242 2.80 17.87 9.15
C MET A 242 2.82 17.77 10.67
N LYS A 243 1.76 18.23 11.34
CA LYS A 243 1.63 18.19 12.80
C LYS A 243 1.20 16.83 13.34
N ARG A 244 0.31 16.12 12.63
CA ARG A 244 -0.38 14.92 13.16
C ARG A 244 0.13 13.60 12.58
N MET A 245 0.77 13.61 11.40
CA MET A 245 1.27 12.41 10.74
C MET A 245 2.40 11.76 11.54
N PRO A 246 2.28 10.47 11.93
CA PRO A 246 3.36 9.77 12.60
C PRO A 246 4.58 9.57 11.68
N LYS A 247 5.79 9.71 12.22
CA LYS A 247 7.04 9.47 11.48
C LYS A 247 7.27 8.00 11.13
N SER A 248 6.59 7.09 11.78
CA SER A 248 6.59 5.67 11.45
C SER A 248 5.95 5.37 10.10
N VAL A 249 5.04 6.23 9.62
CA VAL A 249 4.31 6.03 8.36
C VAL A 249 5.18 6.42 7.17
N LEU A 250 5.43 5.46 6.26
CA LEU A 250 6.14 5.71 5.00
C LEU A 250 5.23 6.48 4.04
N GLN A 251 5.76 7.50 3.37
CA GLN A 251 5.00 8.43 2.56
C GLN A 251 5.21 8.17 1.06
N SER A 252 4.14 8.17 0.28
CA SER A 252 4.19 8.21 -1.19
C SER A 252 3.37 9.37 -1.71
N ASN A 253 4.03 10.49 -1.90
CA ASN A 253 3.45 11.56 -2.70
C ASN A 253 3.49 11.19 -4.19
N TRP A 254 2.53 11.69 -4.96
CA TRP A 254 2.40 11.41 -6.39
C TRP A 254 1.98 12.66 -7.18
N TYR A 255 2.52 12.74 -8.39
CA TYR A 255 2.15 13.74 -9.39
C TYR A 255 2.42 13.14 -10.77
N TYR A 256 1.48 13.25 -11.70
CA TYR A 256 1.57 12.54 -13.00
C TYR A 256 1.65 13.50 -14.21
N GLY A 257 1.91 14.78 -13.98
CA GLY A 257 2.17 15.75 -15.04
C GLY A 257 3.64 15.79 -15.48
N ALA A 258 3.92 16.56 -16.54
CA ALA A 258 5.27 16.77 -17.07
C ALA A 258 6.00 17.99 -16.46
N GLU A 259 5.26 18.96 -15.92
CA GLU A 259 5.84 20.20 -15.40
C GLU A 259 6.07 20.12 -13.89
N PHE A 260 7.32 20.22 -13.48
CA PHE A 260 7.72 20.23 -12.06
C PHE A 260 8.14 21.61 -11.55
N ASP A 261 8.24 22.63 -12.41
CA ASP A 261 8.44 24.01 -11.97
C ASP A 261 7.15 24.55 -11.34
N VAL A 262 7.14 24.63 -10.02
CA VAL A 262 5.98 25.04 -9.23
C VAL A 262 5.46 26.44 -9.66
N SER A 263 6.33 27.32 -10.17
CA SER A 263 5.93 28.65 -10.62
C SER A 263 5.03 28.64 -11.88
N LYS A 264 5.14 27.56 -12.68
CA LYS A 264 4.37 27.37 -13.91
C LYS A 264 3.08 26.56 -13.70
N LEU A 265 2.93 25.94 -12.54
CA LEU A 265 1.75 25.15 -12.21
C LEU A 265 0.56 26.02 -11.80
N SER A 266 -0.64 25.56 -12.14
CA SER A 266 -1.87 26.13 -11.60
C SER A 266 -1.91 26.03 -10.07
N GLU A 267 -2.64 26.92 -9.43
CA GLU A 267 -2.78 26.94 -7.97
C GLU A 267 -3.21 25.59 -7.40
N SER A 268 -4.12 24.89 -8.07
CA SER A 268 -4.59 23.56 -7.65
C SER A 268 -3.55 22.44 -7.81
N ARG A 269 -2.56 22.61 -8.71
CA ARG A 269 -1.52 21.58 -8.95
C ARG A 269 -0.21 21.82 -8.20
N ARG A 270 0.03 23.05 -7.74
CA ARG A 270 1.24 23.38 -6.97
C ARG A 270 1.43 22.48 -5.76
N PRO A 271 0.42 22.19 -4.93
CA PRO A 271 0.59 21.32 -3.77
C PRO A 271 1.09 19.92 -4.11
N HIS A 272 0.72 19.38 -5.27
CA HIS A 272 1.13 18.03 -5.68
C HIS A 272 2.66 17.90 -5.80
N VAL A 273 3.32 18.91 -6.39
CA VAL A 273 4.78 18.94 -6.53
C VAL A 273 5.43 19.43 -5.25
N GLN A 274 4.91 20.48 -4.63
CA GLN A 274 5.46 21.07 -3.41
C GLN A 274 5.52 20.08 -2.25
N THR A 275 4.59 19.12 -2.19
CA THR A 275 4.52 18.13 -1.11
C THR A 275 5.76 17.24 -1.01
N TYR A 276 6.49 16.96 -2.11
CA TYR A 276 7.77 16.23 -2.01
C TYR A 276 8.77 16.94 -1.10
N GLU A 277 8.96 18.25 -1.30
CA GLU A 277 9.84 19.06 -0.45
C GLU A 277 9.27 19.29 0.95
N ASP A 278 7.96 19.44 1.08
CA ASP A 278 7.31 19.66 2.37
C ASP A 278 7.46 18.44 3.30
N LEU A 279 7.30 17.23 2.77
CA LEU A 279 7.56 15.99 3.48
C LEU A 279 9.03 15.86 3.86
N ASP A 280 9.94 16.22 2.96
CA ASP A 280 11.37 16.21 3.18
C ASP A 280 11.77 17.18 4.31
N LYS A 281 11.36 18.43 4.23
CA LYS A 281 11.60 19.46 5.26
C LYS A 281 11.05 19.05 6.63
N ALA A 282 9.97 18.30 6.63
CA ALA A 282 9.38 17.74 7.85
C ALA A 282 10.09 16.46 8.32
N GLY A 283 11.05 15.90 7.58
CA GLY A 283 11.82 14.70 7.94
C GLY A 283 11.04 13.39 7.82
N PHE A 284 10.15 13.29 6.83
CA PHE A 284 9.45 12.05 6.51
C PHE A 284 10.24 11.21 5.51
N GLU A 285 10.35 9.93 5.77
CA GLU A 285 10.84 8.98 4.78
C GLU A 285 9.82 8.80 3.65
N GLN A 286 10.30 8.80 2.40
CA GLN A 286 9.46 8.83 1.21
C GLN A 286 9.86 7.74 0.20
N VAL A 287 8.85 7.24 -0.51
CA VAL A 287 8.97 6.53 -1.78
C VAL A 287 8.09 7.28 -2.79
N PRO A 288 8.61 8.37 -3.39
CA PRO A 288 7.89 9.15 -4.38
C PRO A 288 7.38 8.26 -5.53
N THR A 289 6.16 8.56 -5.99
CA THR A 289 5.49 7.76 -7.01
C THR A 289 5.33 8.53 -8.31
N GLY A 290 5.83 7.92 -9.38
CA GLY A 290 5.59 8.38 -10.75
C GLY A 290 4.76 7.37 -11.55
N SER A 291 4.35 7.77 -12.75
CA SER A 291 3.43 6.99 -13.59
C SER A 291 3.62 7.31 -15.06
N ASN A 292 3.25 6.37 -15.94
CA ASN A 292 3.01 6.65 -17.36
C ASN A 292 1.52 6.92 -17.65
N TRP A 293 0.74 7.31 -16.64
CA TRP A 293 -0.71 7.53 -16.78
C TRP A 293 -1.06 8.65 -17.75
N SER A 294 -0.45 9.82 -17.59
CA SER A 294 -0.73 11.01 -18.39
C SER A 294 0.50 11.61 -19.06
N CYS A 295 1.71 11.11 -18.79
CA CYS A 295 2.95 11.61 -19.33
C CYS A 295 4.03 10.51 -19.33
N ASP A 296 4.67 10.29 -20.47
CA ASP A 296 5.66 9.22 -20.62
C ASP A 296 7.03 9.54 -19.99
N THR A 297 7.29 10.78 -19.63
CA THR A 297 8.54 11.19 -18.96
C THR A 297 8.39 11.30 -17.45
N ASN A 298 7.16 11.25 -16.94
CA ASN A 298 6.84 11.59 -15.55
C ASN A 298 7.66 10.81 -14.52
N PHE A 299 7.87 9.50 -14.71
CA PHE A 299 8.63 8.71 -13.74
C PHE A 299 10.08 9.19 -13.62
N ALA A 300 10.74 9.45 -14.75
CA ALA A 300 12.11 9.98 -14.76
C ALA A 300 12.16 11.41 -14.19
N ASP A 301 11.17 12.24 -14.51
CA ASP A 301 11.08 13.62 -14.02
C ASP A 301 10.82 13.66 -12.51
N THR A 302 9.98 12.76 -11.97
CA THR A 302 9.78 12.60 -10.53
C THR A 302 11.09 12.26 -9.80
N ILE A 303 11.86 11.32 -10.34
CA ILE A 303 13.16 10.93 -9.78
C ILE A 303 14.11 12.12 -9.80
N LYS A 304 14.26 12.77 -10.96
CA LYS A 304 15.14 13.93 -11.12
C LYS A 304 14.77 15.06 -10.16
N PHE A 305 13.49 15.35 -10.01
CA PHE A 305 13.01 16.38 -9.09
C PHE A 305 13.37 16.03 -7.64
N CYS A 306 13.02 14.83 -7.20
CA CYS A 306 13.29 14.43 -5.81
C CYS A 306 14.78 14.30 -5.51
N ASP A 307 15.60 13.75 -6.42
CA ASP A 307 17.06 13.66 -6.25
C ASP A 307 17.72 15.04 -6.18
N THR A 308 17.08 16.08 -6.75
CA THR A 308 17.59 17.46 -6.73
C THR A 308 17.13 18.26 -5.51
N HIS A 309 15.91 18.02 -5.02
CA HIS A 309 15.25 18.91 -4.06
C HIS A 309 15.00 18.26 -2.68
N CYS A 310 15.22 16.95 -2.53
CA CYS A 310 15.02 16.24 -1.28
C CYS A 310 16.34 15.64 -0.76
N HIS A 311 16.42 15.43 0.56
CA HIS A 311 17.57 14.79 1.18
C HIS A 311 17.62 13.30 0.83
N ALA A 312 18.76 12.84 0.35
CA ALA A 312 18.93 11.46 -0.14
C ALA A 312 18.64 10.38 0.92
N ASP A 313 18.88 10.68 2.19
CA ASP A 313 18.63 9.78 3.32
C ASP A 313 17.14 9.63 3.64
N LEU A 314 16.28 10.55 3.21
CA LEU A 314 14.83 10.48 3.34
C LEU A 314 14.16 9.79 2.15
N ILE A 315 14.80 9.75 0.98
CA ILE A 315 14.30 9.01 -0.19
C ILE A 315 14.69 7.54 -0.10
N LYS A 316 13.73 6.67 0.24
CA LYS A 316 13.97 5.23 0.39
C LYS A 316 13.89 4.45 -0.92
N GLY A 317 13.39 5.08 -1.97
CA GLY A 317 13.19 4.48 -3.27
C GLY A 317 12.22 5.27 -4.11
N TYR A 318 11.80 4.65 -5.22
CA TYR A 318 10.79 5.18 -6.11
C TYR A 318 9.80 4.09 -6.51
N MET A 319 8.54 4.46 -6.73
CA MET A 319 7.49 3.54 -7.15
C MET A 319 6.95 3.93 -8.52
N MET A 320 6.87 2.97 -9.43
CA MET A 320 6.11 3.07 -10.67
C MET A 320 4.69 2.58 -10.43
N ALA A 321 3.69 3.43 -10.62
CA ALA A 321 2.27 3.10 -10.55
C ALA A 321 1.60 3.34 -11.91
N PRO A 322 1.53 2.34 -12.80
CA PRO A 322 1.02 2.55 -14.16
C PRO A 322 -0.51 2.74 -14.22
N TRP A 323 -1.22 2.48 -13.13
CA TRP A 323 -2.68 2.52 -13.02
C TRP A 323 -3.40 1.66 -14.06
N THR A 324 -2.71 0.60 -14.51
CA THR A 324 -3.27 -0.44 -15.35
C THR A 324 -3.69 -1.62 -14.51
N ARG A 325 -4.78 -2.29 -14.91
CA ARG A 325 -5.21 -3.57 -14.33
C ARG A 325 -4.39 -4.67 -14.99
N THR A 326 -4.28 -5.80 -14.31
CA THR A 326 -3.61 -6.98 -14.87
C THR A 326 -4.53 -7.69 -15.87
N PHE A 327 -4.82 -7.01 -16.97
CA PHE A 327 -5.63 -7.49 -18.10
C PHE A 327 -4.79 -7.52 -19.36
N ALA A 328 -5.11 -8.44 -20.29
CA ALA A 328 -4.40 -8.54 -21.56
C ALA A 328 -4.42 -7.22 -22.37
N ILE A 329 -5.53 -6.47 -22.37
CA ILE A 329 -5.67 -5.18 -23.06
C ILE A 329 -4.78 -4.07 -22.47
N HIS A 330 -4.30 -4.21 -21.23
CA HIS A 330 -3.42 -3.25 -20.58
C HIS A 330 -1.95 -3.67 -20.58
N GLU A 331 -1.61 -4.85 -21.14
CA GLU A 331 -0.27 -5.41 -21.12
C GLU A 331 0.75 -4.46 -21.76
N GLU A 332 0.43 -3.87 -22.91
CA GLU A 332 1.31 -2.93 -23.61
C GLU A 332 1.66 -1.73 -22.73
N LYS A 333 0.66 -1.10 -22.10
CA LYS A 333 0.89 0.05 -21.22
C LYS A 333 1.71 -0.31 -19.99
N ALA A 334 1.51 -1.49 -19.43
CA ALA A 334 2.32 -2.01 -18.33
C ALA A 334 3.78 -2.22 -18.78
N MET A 335 4.00 -2.77 -19.96
CA MET A 335 5.35 -2.97 -20.52
C MET A 335 6.06 -1.63 -20.82
N GLN A 336 5.34 -0.62 -21.27
CA GLN A 336 5.88 0.75 -21.44
C GLN A 336 6.33 1.33 -20.08
N ALA A 337 5.51 1.20 -19.03
CA ALA A 337 5.87 1.64 -17.68
C ALA A 337 7.15 0.93 -17.17
N ILE A 338 7.26 -0.38 -17.41
CA ILE A 338 8.44 -1.16 -17.03
C ILE A 338 9.69 -0.71 -17.81
N ALA A 339 9.56 -0.38 -19.09
CA ALA A 339 10.66 0.15 -19.89
C ALA A 339 11.15 1.51 -19.37
N GLN A 340 10.24 2.40 -18.97
CA GLN A 340 10.57 3.68 -18.33
C GLN A 340 11.28 3.46 -17.00
N MET A 341 10.80 2.51 -16.18
CA MET A 341 11.44 2.14 -14.93
C MET A 341 12.86 1.60 -15.14
N ALA A 342 13.06 0.70 -16.12
CA ALA A 342 14.37 0.17 -16.45
C ALA A 342 15.36 1.26 -16.88
N ALA A 343 14.90 2.21 -17.71
CA ALA A 343 15.70 3.36 -18.13
C ALA A 343 16.12 4.24 -16.95
N ALA A 344 15.20 4.51 -16.03
CA ALA A 344 15.44 5.32 -14.84
C ALA A 344 16.40 4.64 -13.85
N ILE A 345 16.25 3.33 -13.61
CA ILE A 345 17.17 2.56 -12.77
C ILE A 345 18.58 2.62 -13.35
N LYS A 346 18.71 2.38 -14.67
CA LYS A 346 20.01 2.43 -15.35
C LYS A 346 20.65 3.82 -15.30
N ALA A 347 19.86 4.89 -15.39
CA ALA A 347 20.38 6.26 -15.36
C ALA A 347 20.88 6.68 -13.96
N ARG A 348 20.39 6.04 -12.89
CA ARG A 348 20.75 6.32 -11.49
C ARG A 348 21.86 5.39 -10.96
N SER A 349 22.13 4.27 -11.65
CA SER A 349 23.22 3.32 -11.32
C SER A 349 24.57 3.83 -11.78
#